data_0b869fcf04193aa3e43d46b50a3b0810
#
_entry.id   0b869fcf04193aa3e43d46b50a3b0810
#
_cell.length_a   1.000
_cell.length_b   1.000
_cell.length_c   1.000
_cell.angle_alpha   90.00
_cell.angle_beta   90.00
_cell.angle_gamma   90.00
#
_symmetry.space_group_name_H-M   'P 1'
#
loop_
_entity.id
_entity.type
_entity.pdbx_description
1 polymer ?
#
loop_
_entity_poly.entity_id
_entity_poly.type
_entity_poly.pdbx_seq_one_letter_code
_entity_poly.pdbx_strand_id
1 'polypeptide(L)'
;IESQVGDKLKSDLVFESADVLIAKKGEKVHYELLELVQEAAKQRLNEIQEDVEARRQTERELLDSQYGERSTEAAGEYQDLQSRMEQRLGHLHSLASEARDELQSLEVLQFLGEPRYRELKQKYGQVFKASMGAEAFLEILKHMDLDRLANELWHEVRTTRSKQRRKKATKRLRVVESLLKSNNRPEWMILSVLPVIPPDLRPMVQLDGGRFATSDLNDLYRRVINRNNRLKRLLELGAPDVIVRNEKRMLQEAVDSLIDNSQRGKALSRRGRRELKSLSDMLKGKKGRFRRNLLGKRVDYSGRSVIVIGPKLKLHQCGLPKIMALELYRPFVISRLVQYNYASNVK
;
A
#
# COMPACT_ATOMS: atom_id res chain seq x y z
N ILE A 1 -1.66 0.22 -20.04
CA ILE A 1 -2.36 1.51 -20.14
C ILE A 1 -3.45 1.59 -19.09
N GLU A 2 -4.31 0.58 -18.93
CA GLU A 2 -5.39 0.58 -17.93
C GLU A 2 -4.89 0.73 -16.48
N SER A 3 -3.76 0.14 -16.13
CA SER A 3 -3.14 0.29 -14.80
C SER A 3 -2.44 1.64 -14.58
N GLN A 4 -2.34 2.48 -15.60
CA GLN A 4 -1.69 3.80 -15.58
C GLN A 4 -2.66 4.95 -15.89
N VAL A 5 -3.96 4.68 -15.96
CA VAL A 5 -4.97 5.71 -16.22
C VAL A 5 -4.89 6.78 -15.13
N GLY A 6 -4.65 8.03 -15.56
CA GLY A 6 -4.46 9.18 -14.66
C GLY A 6 -3.00 9.62 -14.47
N ASP A 7 -2.02 8.76 -14.76
CA ASP A 7 -0.59 9.11 -14.70
C ASP A 7 -0.11 9.87 -15.93
N LYS A 8 0.97 10.64 -15.74
CA LYS A 8 1.69 11.22 -16.89
C LYS A 8 2.70 10.20 -17.43
N LEU A 9 2.67 10.00 -18.73
CA LEU A 9 3.63 9.13 -19.41
C LEU A 9 5.08 9.59 -19.15
N LYS A 10 5.92 8.66 -18.70
CA LYS A 10 7.34 8.91 -18.43
C LYS A 10 8.20 8.92 -19.71
N SER A 11 7.74 8.28 -20.76
CA SER A 11 8.34 8.23 -22.10
C SER A 11 7.23 8.31 -23.14
N ASP A 12 7.60 8.58 -24.39
CA ASP A 12 6.66 8.53 -25.50
C ASP A 12 6.10 7.11 -25.62
N LEU A 13 4.79 7.00 -25.77
CA LEU A 13 4.11 5.72 -26.00
C LEU A 13 4.09 5.51 -27.52
N VAL A 14 5.00 4.68 -28.00
CA VAL A 14 5.10 4.30 -29.40
C VAL A 14 4.59 2.86 -29.54
N PHE A 15 3.73 2.61 -30.51
CA PHE A 15 3.37 1.28 -30.90
C PHE A 15 4.46 0.73 -31.84
N GLU A 16 5.46 0.04 -31.26
CA GLU A 16 6.71 -0.36 -31.95
C GLU A 16 6.48 -1.12 -33.26
N SER A 17 5.41 -1.94 -33.35
CA SER A 17 5.12 -2.70 -34.56
C SER A 17 4.55 -1.86 -35.72
N ALA A 18 4.18 -0.62 -35.48
CA ALA A 18 3.66 0.30 -36.51
C ALA A 18 4.40 1.65 -36.55
N ASP A 19 5.38 1.86 -35.68
CA ASP A 19 6.13 3.12 -35.48
C ASP A 19 5.19 4.36 -35.31
N VAL A 20 4.00 4.11 -34.72
CA VAL A 20 2.99 5.15 -34.47
C VAL A 20 3.16 5.69 -33.07
N LEU A 21 3.43 6.99 -32.99
CA LEU A 21 3.44 7.70 -31.72
C LEU A 21 2.00 7.90 -31.23
N ILE A 22 1.61 7.16 -30.20
CA ILE A 22 0.24 7.20 -29.66
C ILE A 22 0.07 8.36 -28.68
N ALA A 23 1.08 8.60 -27.86
CA ALA A 23 1.08 9.72 -26.92
C ALA A 23 2.52 10.17 -26.60
N LYS A 24 2.71 11.47 -26.36
CA LYS A 24 3.99 12.07 -26.02
C LYS A 24 4.24 12.01 -24.51
N LYS A 25 5.53 11.99 -24.15
CA LYS A 25 5.97 12.13 -22.77
C LYS A 25 5.33 13.35 -22.11
N GLY A 26 4.69 13.10 -20.96
CA GLY A 26 4.01 14.16 -20.19
C GLY A 26 2.50 14.25 -20.38
N GLU A 27 1.90 13.57 -21.35
CA GLU A 27 0.46 13.47 -21.49
C GLU A 27 -0.14 12.57 -20.42
N LYS A 28 -1.38 12.90 -19.97
CA LYS A 28 -2.12 12.07 -19.02
C LYS A 28 -2.74 10.90 -19.76
N VAL A 29 -2.61 9.73 -19.19
CA VAL A 29 -3.25 8.52 -19.72
C VAL A 29 -4.75 8.57 -19.43
N HIS A 30 -5.57 8.73 -20.48
CA HIS A 30 -7.03 8.66 -20.45
C HIS A 30 -7.49 7.36 -21.11
N TYR A 31 -8.74 6.95 -20.85
CA TYR A 31 -9.35 5.78 -21.52
C TYR A 31 -9.34 5.88 -23.05
N GLU A 32 -9.41 7.10 -23.59
CA GLU A 32 -9.29 7.37 -25.03
C GLU A 32 -7.96 6.87 -25.65
N LEU A 33 -6.87 6.82 -24.85
CA LEU A 33 -5.60 6.23 -25.29
C LEU A 33 -5.67 4.71 -25.53
N LEU A 34 -6.57 4.03 -24.86
CA LEU A 34 -6.82 2.59 -25.07
C LEU A 34 -7.51 2.37 -26.43
N GLU A 35 -8.43 3.24 -26.80
CA GLU A 35 -9.06 3.24 -28.12
C GLU A 35 -8.04 3.54 -29.22
N LEU A 36 -7.14 4.50 -28.99
CA LEU A 36 -6.04 4.79 -29.92
C LEU A 36 -5.07 3.61 -30.11
N VAL A 37 -4.76 2.88 -29.06
CA VAL A 37 -3.94 1.64 -29.16
C VAL A 37 -4.68 0.57 -29.98
N GLN A 38 -6.00 0.41 -29.76
CA GLN A 38 -6.81 -0.54 -30.52
C GLN A 38 -6.90 -0.13 -31.98
N GLU A 39 -7.02 1.16 -32.23
CA GLU A 39 -7.08 1.71 -33.60
C GLU A 39 -5.75 1.58 -34.33
N ALA A 40 -4.62 1.86 -33.66
CA ALA A 40 -3.28 1.64 -34.20
C ALA A 40 -3.01 0.14 -34.49
N ALA A 41 -3.48 -0.75 -33.63
CA ALA A 41 -3.39 -2.19 -33.86
C ALA A 41 -4.24 -2.65 -35.06
N LYS A 42 -5.45 -2.09 -35.21
CA LYS A 42 -6.30 -2.33 -36.40
C LYS A 42 -5.66 -1.80 -37.69
N GLN A 43 -5.10 -0.60 -37.65
CA GLN A 43 -4.41 -0.01 -38.80
C GLN A 43 -3.23 -0.90 -39.23
N ARG A 44 -2.43 -1.39 -38.27
CA ARG A 44 -1.31 -2.27 -38.59
C ARG A 44 -1.72 -3.62 -39.15
N LEU A 45 -2.82 -4.17 -38.67
CA LEU A 45 -3.40 -5.37 -39.25
C LEU A 45 -3.88 -5.16 -40.71
N ASN A 46 -4.47 -4.01 -40.98
CA ASN A 46 -4.87 -3.63 -42.33
C ASN A 46 -3.65 -3.42 -43.25
N GLU A 47 -2.62 -2.71 -42.79
CA GLU A 47 -1.35 -2.54 -43.52
C GLU A 47 -0.69 -3.88 -43.87
N ILE A 48 -0.65 -4.83 -42.90
CA ILE A 48 -0.13 -6.18 -43.12
C ILE A 48 -1.00 -6.93 -44.14
N GLN A 49 -2.34 -6.75 -44.10
CA GLN A 49 -3.22 -7.32 -45.09
C GLN A 49 -2.99 -6.74 -46.49
N GLU A 50 -2.88 -5.40 -46.59
CA GLU A 50 -2.57 -4.70 -47.86
C GLU A 50 -1.20 -5.11 -48.40
N ASP A 51 -0.16 -5.18 -47.57
CA ASP A 51 1.19 -5.61 -47.98
C ASP A 51 1.20 -7.07 -48.45
N VAL A 52 0.47 -7.93 -47.76
CA VAL A 52 0.34 -9.36 -48.16
C VAL A 52 -0.44 -9.51 -49.48
N GLU A 53 -1.52 -8.71 -49.67
CA GLU A 53 -2.26 -8.72 -50.92
C GLU A 53 -1.45 -8.14 -52.09
N ALA A 54 -0.68 -7.05 -51.85
CA ALA A 54 0.21 -6.50 -52.87
C ALA A 54 1.32 -7.46 -53.27
N ARG A 55 1.97 -8.15 -52.31
CA ARG A 55 2.97 -9.20 -52.58
C ARG A 55 2.35 -10.39 -53.34
N ARG A 56 1.15 -10.78 -52.97
CA ARG A 56 0.41 -11.84 -53.63
C ARG A 56 0.09 -11.49 -55.10
N GLN A 57 -0.18 -10.23 -55.36
CA GLN A 57 -0.45 -9.73 -56.71
C GLN A 57 0.82 -9.68 -57.58
N THR A 58 1.91 -9.18 -57.02
CA THR A 58 3.22 -9.19 -57.70
C THR A 58 3.76 -10.60 -57.94
N GLU A 59 3.53 -11.54 -57.02
CA GLU A 59 3.95 -12.93 -57.19
C GLU A 59 3.12 -13.64 -58.25
N ARG A 60 1.83 -13.33 -58.39
CA ARG A 60 0.99 -13.77 -59.50
C ARG A 60 1.50 -13.27 -60.86
N GLU A 61 1.75 -11.97 -60.99
CA GLU A 61 2.22 -11.36 -62.23
C GLU A 61 3.60 -11.90 -62.64
N LEU A 62 4.49 -12.16 -61.68
CA LEU A 62 5.79 -12.80 -61.93
C LEU A 62 5.66 -14.27 -62.39
N LEU A 63 4.77 -15.06 -61.76
CA LEU A 63 4.51 -16.42 -62.13
C LEU A 63 3.87 -16.52 -63.53
N ASP A 64 2.88 -15.66 -63.80
CA ASP A 64 2.25 -15.59 -65.12
C ASP A 64 3.22 -15.14 -66.22
N SER A 65 4.15 -14.24 -65.93
CA SER A 65 5.13 -13.76 -66.87
C SER A 65 6.29 -14.74 -67.12
N GLN A 66 6.72 -15.50 -66.12
CA GLN A 66 7.87 -16.41 -66.21
C GLN A 66 7.52 -17.83 -66.66
N TYR A 67 6.29 -18.26 -66.44
CA TYR A 67 5.91 -19.67 -66.66
C TYR A 67 4.66 -19.89 -67.50
N GLY A 68 4.35 -18.96 -68.39
CA GLY A 68 3.11 -18.87 -69.18
C GLY A 68 2.61 -20.14 -69.89
N GLU A 69 3.40 -21.17 -70.17
CA GLU A 69 2.94 -22.45 -70.77
C GLU A 69 3.14 -23.70 -69.87
N ARG A 70 3.81 -23.53 -68.72
CA ARG A 70 3.94 -24.56 -67.68
C ARG A 70 2.95 -24.41 -66.52
N SER A 71 1.74 -23.99 -66.88
CA SER A 71 0.79 -23.40 -65.90
C SER A 71 0.17 -24.38 -64.89
N THR A 72 0.19 -25.68 -65.11
CA THR A 72 -0.51 -26.62 -64.20
C THR A 72 0.31 -26.93 -62.94
N GLU A 73 1.63 -27.06 -63.05
CA GLU A 73 2.48 -27.30 -61.85
C GLU A 73 2.64 -26.00 -61.05
N ALA A 74 2.89 -24.86 -61.72
CA ALA A 74 2.99 -23.56 -61.08
C ALA A 74 1.65 -23.08 -60.46
N ALA A 75 0.50 -23.41 -61.05
CA ALA A 75 -0.80 -23.13 -60.44
C ALA A 75 -1.04 -23.95 -59.19
N GLY A 76 -0.55 -25.20 -59.13
CA GLY A 76 -0.61 -26.05 -57.95
C GLY A 76 0.25 -25.49 -56.79
N GLU A 77 1.51 -25.11 -57.10
CA GLU A 77 2.41 -24.51 -56.12
C GLU A 77 1.88 -23.15 -55.61
N TYR A 78 1.28 -22.36 -56.49
CA TYR A 78 0.65 -21.10 -56.12
C TYR A 78 -0.55 -21.31 -55.19
N GLN A 79 -1.40 -22.28 -55.49
CA GLN A 79 -2.55 -22.61 -54.65
C GLN A 79 -2.15 -23.14 -53.27
N ASP A 80 -1.01 -23.85 -53.21
CA ASP A 80 -0.44 -24.32 -51.96
C ASP A 80 0.19 -23.17 -51.15
N LEU A 81 0.89 -22.25 -51.81
CA LEU A 81 1.40 -21.02 -51.20
C LEU A 81 0.28 -20.11 -50.68
N GLN A 82 -0.78 -19.96 -51.42
CA GLN A 82 -1.98 -19.21 -51.05
C GLN A 82 -2.63 -19.81 -49.80
N SER A 83 -2.82 -21.11 -49.78
CA SER A 83 -3.42 -21.81 -48.63
C SER A 83 -2.55 -21.66 -47.37
N ARG A 84 -1.22 -21.74 -47.51
CA ARG A 84 -0.26 -21.52 -46.41
C ARG A 84 -0.27 -20.08 -45.92
N MET A 85 -0.40 -19.07 -46.80
CA MET A 85 -0.51 -17.69 -46.42
C MET A 85 -1.83 -17.39 -45.73
N GLU A 86 -2.95 -17.93 -46.20
CA GLU A 86 -4.27 -17.80 -45.56
C GLU A 86 -4.28 -18.46 -44.18
N GLN A 87 -3.67 -19.62 -44.03
CA GLN A 87 -3.51 -20.30 -42.76
C GLN A 87 -2.65 -19.46 -41.78
N ARG A 88 -1.56 -18.84 -42.29
CA ARG A 88 -0.67 -18.03 -41.50
C ARG A 88 -1.33 -16.71 -41.06
N LEU A 89 -2.11 -16.09 -41.94
CA LEU A 89 -2.94 -14.92 -41.64
C LEU A 89 -4.02 -15.25 -40.60
N GLY A 90 -4.73 -16.35 -40.78
CA GLY A 90 -5.72 -16.82 -39.81
C GLY A 90 -5.11 -17.05 -38.42
N HIS A 91 -3.93 -17.65 -38.37
CA HIS A 91 -3.20 -17.84 -37.12
C HIS A 91 -2.76 -16.52 -36.47
N LEU A 92 -2.26 -15.56 -37.27
CA LEU A 92 -1.89 -14.22 -36.76
C LEU A 92 -3.10 -13.43 -36.27
N HIS A 93 -4.22 -13.52 -36.94
CA HIS A 93 -5.48 -12.92 -36.51
C HIS A 93 -5.99 -13.53 -35.19
N SER A 94 -5.91 -14.86 -35.06
CA SER A 94 -6.27 -15.55 -33.83
C SER A 94 -5.41 -15.08 -32.66
N LEU A 95 -4.08 -15.04 -32.82
CA LEU A 95 -3.14 -14.57 -31.80
C LEU A 95 -3.38 -13.11 -31.41
N ALA A 96 -3.65 -12.24 -32.38
CA ALA A 96 -3.93 -10.81 -32.14
C ALA A 96 -5.27 -10.62 -31.40
N SER A 97 -6.30 -11.40 -31.76
CA SER A 97 -7.58 -11.39 -31.06
C SER A 97 -7.43 -11.86 -29.60
N GLU A 98 -6.75 -12.99 -29.39
CA GLU A 98 -6.49 -13.52 -28.06
C GLU A 98 -5.71 -12.52 -27.19
N ALA A 99 -4.68 -11.87 -27.75
CA ALA A 99 -3.90 -10.87 -27.05
C ALA A 99 -4.73 -9.64 -26.66
N ARG A 100 -5.62 -9.21 -27.56
CA ARG A 100 -6.55 -8.09 -27.30
C ARG A 100 -7.53 -8.45 -26.17
N ASP A 101 -8.15 -9.62 -26.26
CA ASP A 101 -9.12 -10.07 -25.28
C ASP A 101 -8.47 -10.26 -23.90
N GLU A 102 -7.22 -10.77 -23.89
CA GLU A 102 -6.42 -10.90 -22.68
C GLU A 102 -6.14 -9.54 -22.03
N LEU A 103 -5.74 -8.52 -22.80
CA LEU A 103 -5.49 -7.15 -22.30
C LEU A 103 -6.78 -6.45 -21.88
N GLN A 104 -7.87 -6.59 -22.60
CA GLN A 104 -9.15 -6.02 -22.25
C GLN A 104 -9.78 -6.64 -21.00
N SER A 105 -9.40 -7.86 -20.66
CA SER A 105 -9.84 -8.53 -19.43
C SER A 105 -9.18 -7.97 -18.17
N LEU A 106 -8.13 -7.15 -18.31
CA LEU A 106 -7.43 -6.56 -17.18
C LEU A 106 -8.14 -5.29 -16.71
N GLU A 107 -8.56 -5.30 -15.46
CA GLU A 107 -9.22 -4.15 -14.82
C GLU A 107 -8.29 -3.46 -13.80
N VAL A 108 -8.48 -2.15 -13.61
CA VAL A 108 -7.82 -1.43 -12.53
C VAL A 108 -8.27 -2.00 -11.19
N LEU A 109 -7.34 -2.24 -10.27
CA LEU A 109 -7.57 -2.92 -8.97
C LEU A 109 -7.73 -4.44 -9.06
N GLN A 110 -7.49 -5.05 -10.20
CA GLN A 110 -7.44 -6.51 -10.29
C GLN A 110 -6.21 -7.08 -9.58
N PHE A 111 -6.44 -8.14 -8.80
CA PHE A 111 -5.35 -8.87 -8.16
C PHE A 111 -4.79 -9.93 -9.10
N LEU A 112 -3.50 -9.83 -9.38
CA LEU A 112 -2.78 -10.81 -10.20
C LEU A 112 -1.94 -11.74 -9.31
N GLY A 113 -2.05 -13.04 -9.56
CA GLY A 113 -1.13 -14.00 -8.97
C GLY A 113 0.27 -13.89 -9.61
N GLU A 114 1.28 -14.32 -8.88
CA GLU A 114 2.68 -14.28 -9.33
C GLU A 114 2.92 -14.93 -10.71
N PRO A 115 2.41 -16.16 -11.00
CA PRO A 115 2.60 -16.78 -12.30
C PRO A 115 1.98 -15.94 -13.43
N ARG A 116 0.76 -15.47 -13.23
CA ARG A 116 0.03 -14.67 -14.22
C ARG A 116 0.71 -13.32 -14.46
N TYR A 117 1.23 -12.69 -13.41
CA TYR A 117 2.00 -11.45 -13.54
C TYR A 117 3.25 -11.64 -14.39
N ARG A 118 4.01 -12.74 -14.18
CA ARG A 118 5.21 -13.03 -14.97
C ARG A 118 4.89 -13.26 -16.44
N GLU A 119 3.84 -14.01 -16.72
CA GLU A 119 3.36 -14.26 -18.07
C GLU A 119 2.99 -12.96 -18.80
N LEU A 120 2.15 -12.13 -18.16
CA LEU A 120 1.73 -10.85 -18.71
C LEU A 120 2.91 -9.88 -18.88
N LYS A 121 3.84 -9.85 -17.92
CA LYS A 121 5.04 -9.01 -18.00
C LYS A 121 5.95 -9.43 -19.16
N GLN A 122 6.05 -10.71 -19.42
CA GLN A 122 6.85 -11.24 -20.53
C GLN A 122 6.20 -10.93 -21.88
N LYS A 123 4.87 -11.09 -21.99
CA LYS A 123 4.13 -10.84 -23.23
C LYS A 123 3.90 -9.35 -23.51
N TYR A 124 3.53 -8.56 -22.47
CA TYR A 124 3.01 -7.21 -22.61
C TYR A 124 3.71 -6.18 -21.70
N GLY A 125 4.94 -6.41 -21.33
CA GLY A 125 5.65 -5.60 -20.31
C GLY A 125 5.77 -4.11 -20.61
N GLN A 126 5.58 -3.69 -21.84
CA GLN A 126 5.62 -2.29 -22.26
C GLN A 126 4.25 -1.59 -22.10
N VAL A 127 3.17 -2.33 -22.26
CA VAL A 127 1.79 -1.79 -22.28
C VAL A 127 1.13 -1.87 -20.91
N PHE A 128 1.64 -2.75 -20.04
CA PHE A 128 1.00 -3.09 -18.79
C PHE A 128 1.95 -2.84 -17.60
N LYS A 129 1.44 -2.19 -16.57
CA LYS A 129 2.16 -1.95 -15.32
C LYS A 129 1.36 -2.51 -14.15
N ALA A 130 2.01 -3.34 -13.33
CA ALA A 130 1.47 -3.78 -12.06
C ALA A 130 2.52 -3.56 -10.96
N SER A 131 2.08 -3.00 -9.85
CA SER A 131 2.89 -2.72 -8.67
C SER A 131 2.40 -3.55 -7.49
N MET A 132 3.20 -3.71 -6.46
CA MET A 132 2.87 -4.53 -5.31
C MET A 132 2.83 -3.69 -4.02
N GLY A 133 1.85 -4.02 -3.15
CA GLY A 133 1.76 -3.47 -1.81
C GLY A 133 1.36 -2.00 -1.76
N ALA A 134 1.89 -1.25 -0.78
CA ALA A 134 1.52 0.14 -0.53
C ALA A 134 1.82 1.08 -1.70
N GLU A 135 2.84 0.79 -2.50
CA GLU A 135 3.21 1.57 -3.68
C GLU A 135 2.10 1.58 -4.74
N ALA A 136 1.50 0.40 -5.01
CA ALA A 136 0.36 0.26 -5.92
C ALA A 136 -0.85 1.07 -5.44
N PHE A 137 -1.19 0.96 -4.16
CA PHE A 137 -2.29 1.72 -3.58
C PHE A 137 -2.03 3.22 -3.61
N LEU A 138 -0.80 3.66 -3.34
CA LEU A 138 -0.44 5.08 -3.40
C LEU A 138 -0.65 5.65 -4.81
N GLU A 139 -0.22 4.94 -5.85
CA GLU A 139 -0.42 5.35 -7.23
C GLU A 139 -1.91 5.46 -7.58
N ILE A 140 -2.69 4.45 -7.23
CA ILE A 140 -4.15 4.45 -7.49
C ILE A 140 -4.85 5.60 -6.74
N LEU A 141 -4.51 5.81 -5.46
CA LEU A 141 -5.14 6.84 -4.64
C LEU A 141 -4.78 8.26 -5.08
N LYS A 142 -3.57 8.48 -5.60
CA LYS A 142 -3.15 9.78 -6.16
C LYS A 142 -3.97 10.21 -7.37
N HIS A 143 -4.38 9.23 -8.18
CA HIS A 143 -5.11 9.49 -9.44
C HIS A 143 -6.62 9.32 -9.30
N MET A 144 -7.09 9.02 -8.08
CA MET A 144 -8.52 8.86 -7.82
C MET A 144 -9.23 10.21 -7.80
N ASP A 145 -10.17 10.39 -8.71
CA ASP A 145 -11.07 11.53 -8.71
C ASP A 145 -12.26 11.24 -7.77
N LEU A 146 -12.28 11.95 -6.63
CA LEU A 146 -13.31 11.77 -5.61
C LEU A 146 -14.66 12.34 -6.04
N ASP A 147 -14.70 13.43 -6.80
CA ASP A 147 -15.94 14.06 -7.25
C ASP A 147 -16.66 13.17 -8.25
N ARG A 148 -15.93 12.65 -9.22
CA ARG A 148 -16.46 11.68 -10.18
C ARG A 148 -16.97 10.42 -9.47
N LEU A 149 -16.18 9.87 -8.55
CA LEU A 149 -16.56 8.68 -7.79
C LEU A 149 -17.81 8.93 -6.91
N ALA A 150 -17.94 10.11 -6.33
CA ALA A 150 -19.12 10.49 -5.56
C ALA A 150 -20.37 10.50 -6.45
N ASN A 151 -20.28 11.11 -7.63
CA ASN A 151 -21.37 11.17 -8.58
C ASN A 151 -21.81 9.78 -9.08
N GLU A 152 -20.85 8.92 -9.41
CA GLU A 152 -21.11 7.52 -9.80
C GLU A 152 -21.82 6.74 -8.67
N LEU A 153 -21.35 6.87 -7.44
CA LEU A 153 -21.96 6.23 -6.27
C LEU A 153 -23.37 6.79 -5.97
N TRP A 154 -23.59 8.09 -6.12
CA TRP A 154 -24.91 8.70 -6.01
C TRP A 154 -25.88 8.15 -7.04
N HIS A 155 -25.45 8.04 -8.28
CA HIS A 155 -26.23 7.42 -9.35
C HIS A 155 -26.54 5.95 -9.01
N GLU A 156 -25.54 5.17 -8.57
CA GLU A 156 -25.74 3.77 -8.18
C GLU A 156 -26.74 3.62 -7.03
N VAL A 157 -26.67 4.46 -5.98
CA VAL A 157 -27.61 4.43 -4.86
C VAL A 157 -29.04 4.70 -5.29
N ARG A 158 -29.25 5.59 -6.28
CA ARG A 158 -30.57 5.97 -6.80
C ARG A 158 -31.17 4.91 -7.75
N THR A 159 -30.33 4.30 -8.59
CA THR A 159 -30.78 3.40 -9.66
C THR A 159 -30.88 1.94 -9.22
N THR A 160 -30.07 1.52 -8.24
CA THR A 160 -29.97 0.11 -7.85
C THR A 160 -31.20 -0.39 -7.10
N ARG A 161 -31.86 -1.43 -7.63
CA ARG A 161 -32.98 -2.14 -6.98
C ARG A 161 -32.53 -3.07 -5.84
N SER A 162 -31.31 -3.59 -5.86
CA SER A 162 -30.77 -4.49 -4.85
C SER A 162 -30.47 -3.76 -3.54
N LYS A 163 -31.17 -4.11 -2.47
CA LYS A 163 -30.99 -3.55 -1.12
C LYS A 163 -29.56 -3.73 -0.59
N GLN A 164 -28.94 -4.85 -0.89
CA GLN A 164 -27.56 -5.15 -0.46
C GLN A 164 -26.54 -4.27 -1.21
N ARG A 165 -26.68 -4.15 -2.53
CA ARG A 165 -25.80 -3.31 -3.36
C ARG A 165 -25.94 -1.84 -2.97
N ARG A 166 -27.17 -1.35 -2.81
CA ARG A 166 -27.45 0.00 -2.30
C ARG A 166 -26.78 0.29 -0.96
N LYS A 167 -26.85 -0.67 0.00
CA LYS A 167 -26.20 -0.53 1.31
C LYS A 167 -24.68 -0.42 1.21
N LYS A 168 -24.05 -1.20 0.30
CA LYS A 168 -22.59 -1.12 0.04
C LYS A 168 -22.21 0.23 -0.59
N ALA A 169 -22.95 0.66 -1.63
CA ALA A 169 -22.71 1.94 -2.30
C ALA A 169 -22.90 3.12 -1.32
N THR A 170 -23.94 3.12 -0.49
CA THR A 170 -24.15 4.16 0.54
C THR A 170 -23.00 4.23 1.55
N LYS A 171 -22.44 3.09 1.96
CA LYS A 171 -21.27 3.09 2.87
C LYS A 171 -20.04 3.70 2.21
N ARG A 172 -19.76 3.36 0.94
CA ARG A 172 -18.66 3.94 0.19
C ARG A 172 -18.86 5.44 -0.02
N LEU A 173 -20.06 5.84 -0.45
CA LEU A 173 -20.41 7.26 -0.67
C LEU A 173 -20.17 8.09 0.60
N ARG A 174 -20.57 7.60 1.79
CA ARG A 174 -20.33 8.30 3.06
C ARG A 174 -18.85 8.57 3.31
N VAL A 175 -17.97 7.60 2.99
CA VAL A 175 -16.52 7.77 3.15
C VAL A 175 -15.99 8.80 2.16
N VAL A 176 -16.40 8.72 0.89
CA VAL A 176 -15.97 9.66 -0.16
C VAL A 176 -16.43 11.08 0.16
N GLU A 177 -17.69 11.28 0.54
CA GLU A 177 -18.20 12.58 0.97
C GLU A 177 -17.49 13.13 2.21
N SER A 178 -17.15 12.26 3.16
CA SER A 178 -16.39 12.65 4.35
C SER A 178 -14.99 13.15 3.97
N LEU A 179 -14.31 12.50 3.03
CA LEU A 179 -13.01 12.94 2.50
C LEU A 179 -13.12 14.28 1.77
N LEU A 180 -14.13 14.45 0.91
CA LEU A 180 -14.39 15.70 0.19
C LEU A 180 -14.69 16.86 1.16
N LYS A 181 -15.59 16.66 2.13
CA LYS A 181 -15.95 17.69 3.12
C LYS A 181 -14.79 18.08 4.02
N SER A 182 -13.93 17.14 4.38
CA SER A 182 -12.75 17.40 5.23
C SER A 182 -11.52 17.89 4.45
N ASN A 183 -11.60 17.94 3.13
CA ASN A 183 -10.49 18.25 2.23
C ASN A 183 -9.25 17.36 2.46
N ASN A 184 -9.48 16.14 2.92
CA ASN A 184 -8.43 15.14 3.11
C ASN A 184 -8.22 14.34 1.82
N ARG A 185 -6.96 14.24 1.40
CA ARG A 185 -6.60 13.48 0.21
C ARG A 185 -6.48 11.99 0.55
N PRO A 186 -7.05 11.10 -0.27
CA PRO A 186 -7.03 9.66 0.00
C PRO A 186 -5.61 9.07 0.04
N GLU A 187 -4.66 9.64 -0.70
CA GLU A 187 -3.26 9.21 -0.70
C GLU A 187 -2.56 9.36 0.65
N TRP A 188 -3.07 10.23 1.54
CA TRP A 188 -2.51 10.39 2.89
C TRP A 188 -2.72 9.19 3.80
N MET A 189 -3.56 8.24 3.40
CA MET A 189 -3.69 6.95 4.10
C MET A 189 -2.44 6.09 3.96
N ILE A 190 -1.60 6.36 2.96
CA ILE A 190 -0.35 5.64 2.72
C ILE A 190 0.81 6.48 3.25
N LEU A 191 1.50 5.94 4.23
CA LEU A 191 2.65 6.61 4.84
C LEU A 191 3.88 6.51 3.93
N SER A 192 4.35 7.64 3.42
CA SER A 192 5.64 7.75 2.72
C SER A 192 6.78 8.05 3.68
N VAL A 193 6.49 8.77 4.77
CA VAL A 193 7.43 9.12 5.84
C VAL A 193 6.85 8.63 7.17
N LEU A 194 7.63 7.87 7.92
CA LEU A 194 7.24 7.39 9.23
C LEU A 194 7.80 8.33 10.31
N PRO A 195 6.94 8.99 11.12
CA PRO A 195 7.40 9.83 12.20
C PRO A 195 8.00 8.99 13.33
N VAL A 196 9.06 9.50 13.92
CA VAL A 196 9.73 8.88 15.07
C VAL A 196 9.45 9.72 16.30
N ILE A 197 8.92 9.11 17.35
CA ILE A 197 8.65 9.81 18.61
C ILE A 197 9.96 10.23 19.31
N PRO A 198 9.96 11.35 20.05
CA PRO A 198 11.13 11.85 20.76
C PRO A 198 11.75 10.80 21.71
N PRO A 199 13.06 10.87 21.96
CA PRO A 199 13.77 9.91 22.84
C PRO A 199 13.20 9.83 24.24
N ASP A 200 12.72 10.94 24.81
CA ASP A 200 12.14 11.00 26.15
C ASP A 200 10.89 10.12 26.30
N LEU A 201 10.13 9.94 25.22
CA LEU A 201 8.95 9.06 25.22
C LEU A 201 9.29 7.59 24.99
N ARG A 202 10.53 7.26 24.62
CA ARG A 202 11.07 5.90 24.43
C ARG A 202 12.42 5.72 25.09
N PRO A 203 12.52 5.95 26.40
CA PRO A 203 13.80 6.04 27.11
C PRO A 203 14.61 4.76 27.03
N MET A 204 15.93 4.92 27.11
CA MET A 204 16.91 3.86 27.30
C MET A 204 17.72 4.20 28.54
N VAL A 205 17.60 3.39 29.58
CA VAL A 205 18.22 3.61 30.89
C VAL A 205 19.28 2.55 31.13
N GLN A 206 20.45 2.98 31.57
CA GLN A 206 21.49 2.07 31.99
C GLN A 206 21.18 1.53 33.41
N LEU A 207 21.20 0.25 33.57
CA LEU A 207 21.05 -0.45 34.84
C LEU A 207 22.44 -0.76 35.43
N ASP A 208 22.48 -1.00 36.74
CA ASP A 208 23.66 -1.49 37.41
C ASP A 208 24.19 -2.76 36.73
N GLY A 209 25.51 -2.82 36.53
CA GLY A 209 26.16 -3.93 35.82
C GLY A 209 26.21 -3.74 34.27
N GLY A 210 26.09 -2.52 33.76
CA GLY A 210 26.30 -2.18 32.32
C GLY A 210 25.20 -2.65 31.37
N ARG A 211 24.09 -3.17 31.88
CA ARG A 211 22.92 -3.56 31.08
C ARG A 211 22.02 -2.37 30.82
N PHE A 212 21.40 -2.32 29.64
CA PHE A 212 20.43 -1.27 29.28
C PHE A 212 19.01 -1.81 29.33
N ALA A 213 18.14 -1.11 30.05
CA ALA A 213 16.70 -1.25 29.93
C ALA A 213 16.20 -0.30 28.85
N THR A 214 15.51 -0.81 27.87
CA THR A 214 15.03 -0.03 26.73
C THR A 214 13.54 -0.24 26.52
N SER A 215 12.87 0.78 26.02
CA SER A 215 11.48 0.68 25.58
C SER A 215 11.34 -0.31 24.43
N ASP A 216 10.23 -1.05 24.39
CA ASP A 216 9.92 -1.99 23.31
C ASP A 216 9.82 -1.26 21.94
N LEU A 217 9.43 0.03 21.93
CA LEU A 217 9.38 0.85 20.73
C LEU A 217 10.75 0.99 20.04
N ASN A 218 11.83 1.08 20.77
CA ASN A 218 13.17 1.17 20.19
C ASN A 218 13.52 -0.09 19.38
N ASP A 219 13.08 -1.27 19.82
CA ASP A 219 13.25 -2.51 19.08
C ASP A 219 12.42 -2.54 17.80
N LEU A 220 11.18 -2.03 17.85
CA LEU A 220 10.31 -1.95 16.69
C LEU A 220 10.84 -0.94 15.66
N TYR A 221 11.24 0.26 16.07
CA TYR A 221 11.87 1.24 15.18
C TYR A 221 13.17 0.70 14.55
N ARG A 222 14.02 0.05 15.34
CA ARG A 222 15.24 -0.57 14.83
C ARG A 222 14.96 -1.60 13.74
N ARG A 223 13.91 -2.42 13.89
CA ARG A 223 13.50 -3.38 12.87
C ARG A 223 13.07 -2.69 11.59
N VAL A 224 12.26 -1.63 11.68
CA VAL A 224 11.83 -0.85 10.50
C VAL A 224 13.04 -0.24 9.79
N ILE A 225 13.94 0.41 10.52
CA ILE A 225 15.14 1.05 9.95
C ILE A 225 16.03 0.01 9.26
N ASN A 226 16.30 -1.12 9.92
CA ASN A 226 17.15 -2.17 9.35
C ASN A 226 16.55 -2.77 8.08
N ARG A 227 15.22 -3.00 8.04
CA ARG A 227 14.52 -3.48 6.84
C ARG A 227 14.53 -2.45 5.71
N ASN A 228 14.30 -1.18 6.04
CA ASN A 228 14.36 -0.11 5.07
C ASN A 228 15.75 0.05 4.45
N ASN A 229 16.81 0.06 5.29
CA ASN A 229 18.19 0.16 4.81
C ASN A 229 18.58 -1.06 3.95
N ARG A 230 18.13 -2.25 4.32
CA ARG A 230 18.35 -3.46 3.53
C ARG A 230 17.64 -3.40 2.19
N LEU A 231 16.36 -2.98 2.17
CA LEU A 231 15.60 -2.79 0.94
C LEU A 231 16.29 -1.77 0.01
N LYS A 232 16.72 -0.63 0.56
CA LYS A 232 17.44 0.40 -0.19
C LYS A 232 18.70 -0.17 -0.86
N ARG A 233 19.52 -0.90 -0.10
CA ARG A 233 20.72 -1.55 -0.63
C ARG A 233 20.42 -2.59 -1.71
N LEU A 234 19.35 -3.37 -1.55
CA LEU A 234 18.94 -4.36 -2.57
C LEU A 234 18.47 -3.70 -3.87
N LEU A 235 17.80 -2.55 -3.78
CA LEU A 235 17.39 -1.76 -4.95
C LEU A 235 18.60 -1.13 -5.65
N GLU A 236 19.56 -0.60 -4.90
CA GLU A 236 20.82 -0.03 -5.43
C GLU A 236 21.68 -1.09 -6.14
N LEU A 237 21.69 -2.32 -5.63
CA LEU A 237 22.42 -3.47 -6.21
C LEU A 237 21.70 -4.14 -7.39
N GLY A 238 20.49 -3.72 -7.75
CA GLY A 238 19.71 -4.36 -8.80
C GLY A 238 19.33 -5.81 -8.51
N ALA A 239 19.04 -6.14 -7.23
CA ALA A 239 18.75 -7.51 -6.82
C ALA A 239 17.49 -8.06 -7.54
N PRO A 240 17.39 -9.40 -7.71
CA PRO A 240 16.24 -10.04 -8.35
C PRO A 240 14.90 -9.63 -7.72
N ASP A 241 13.88 -9.43 -8.55
CA ASP A 241 12.53 -8.96 -8.15
C ASP A 241 11.93 -9.77 -6.99
N VAL A 242 12.20 -11.07 -6.93
CA VAL A 242 11.67 -11.97 -5.88
C VAL A 242 12.21 -11.57 -4.50
N ILE A 243 13.50 -11.23 -4.41
CA ILE A 243 14.15 -10.82 -3.17
C ILE A 243 13.63 -9.45 -2.74
N VAL A 244 13.57 -8.51 -3.69
CA VAL A 244 13.04 -7.15 -3.44
C VAL A 244 11.60 -7.20 -2.94
N ARG A 245 10.74 -8.00 -3.57
CA ARG A 245 9.34 -8.18 -3.15
C ARG A 245 9.22 -8.77 -1.74
N ASN A 246 10.05 -9.75 -1.42
CA ASN A 246 10.05 -10.32 -0.08
C ASN A 246 10.50 -9.30 0.98
N GLU A 247 11.51 -8.48 0.68
CA GLU A 247 11.96 -7.44 1.61
C GLU A 247 10.93 -6.31 1.75
N LYS A 248 10.25 -5.90 0.66
CA LYS A 248 9.08 -4.97 0.71
C LYS A 248 7.99 -5.51 1.65
N ARG A 249 7.66 -6.80 1.55
CA ARG A 249 6.69 -7.46 2.45
C ARG A 249 7.14 -7.43 3.90
N MET A 250 8.43 -7.74 4.17
CA MET A 250 8.97 -7.74 5.53
C MET A 250 9.06 -6.32 6.12
N LEU A 251 9.29 -5.30 5.29
CA LEU A 251 9.23 -3.90 5.71
C LEU A 251 7.80 -3.51 6.11
N GLN A 252 6.81 -3.85 5.29
CA GLN A 252 5.40 -3.64 5.61
C GLN A 252 5.03 -4.31 6.94
N GLU A 253 5.46 -5.56 7.14
CA GLU A 253 5.25 -6.28 8.39
C GLU A 253 5.88 -5.60 9.60
N ALA A 254 7.06 -5.02 9.45
CA ALA A 254 7.72 -4.29 10.53
C ALA A 254 6.95 -3.00 10.89
N VAL A 255 6.46 -2.26 9.90
CA VAL A 255 5.64 -1.05 10.12
C VAL A 255 4.30 -1.40 10.76
N ASP A 256 3.61 -2.44 10.28
CA ASP A 256 2.35 -2.91 10.88
C ASP A 256 2.53 -3.27 12.35
N SER A 257 3.61 -3.96 12.68
CA SER A 257 3.93 -4.33 14.06
C SER A 257 4.27 -3.13 14.95
N LEU A 258 4.84 -2.08 14.39
CA LEU A 258 5.09 -0.83 15.12
C LEU A 258 3.78 -0.12 15.45
N ILE A 259 2.83 -0.10 14.53
CA ILE A 259 1.53 0.56 14.72
C ILE A 259 0.62 -0.26 15.63
N ASP A 260 0.40 -1.53 15.32
CA ASP A 260 -0.42 -2.46 16.12
C ASP A 260 0.09 -3.91 16.01
N ASN A 261 0.80 -4.36 17.03
CA ASN A 261 1.37 -5.72 17.08
C ASN A 261 0.36 -6.80 17.41
N SER A 262 -0.83 -6.44 17.91
CA SER A 262 -1.85 -7.41 18.36
C SER A 262 -2.68 -8.01 17.22
N GLN A 263 -2.70 -7.40 16.05
CA GLN A 263 -3.54 -7.80 14.91
C GLN A 263 -3.02 -9.00 14.11
N ARG A 264 -1.84 -9.48 14.40
CA ARG A 264 -1.20 -10.58 13.68
C ARG A 264 -1.37 -11.88 14.45
N GLY A 265 -1.57 -12.99 13.74
CA GLY A 265 -1.69 -14.32 14.33
C GLY A 265 -0.46 -14.78 15.13
N LYS A 266 0.71 -14.15 14.88
CA LYS A 266 1.92 -14.28 15.67
C LYS A 266 2.49 -12.88 15.90
N ALA A 267 2.20 -12.32 17.08
CA ALA A 267 2.77 -11.05 17.51
C ALA A 267 4.30 -11.13 17.62
N LEU A 268 4.99 -10.05 17.27
CA LEU A 268 6.43 -9.98 17.45
C LEU A 268 6.76 -10.00 18.93
N SER A 269 7.64 -10.91 19.33
CA SER A 269 8.05 -11.08 20.72
C SER A 269 9.58 -11.06 20.87
N ARG A 270 10.04 -10.74 22.08
CA ARG A 270 11.44 -10.83 22.46
C ARG A 270 11.71 -12.22 22.99
N ARG A 271 12.63 -12.99 22.36
CA ARG A 271 13.00 -14.36 22.77
C ARG A 271 11.80 -15.28 23.05
N GLY A 272 10.74 -15.18 22.26
CA GLY A 272 9.63 -16.15 22.19
C GLY A 272 8.62 -16.15 23.34
N ARG A 273 8.66 -15.22 24.31
CA ARG A 273 7.75 -15.28 25.47
C ARG A 273 6.92 -14.04 25.74
N ARG A 274 7.40 -12.84 25.42
CA ARG A 274 6.67 -11.59 25.69
C ARG A 274 6.48 -10.80 24.41
N GLU A 275 5.23 -10.47 24.10
CA GLU A 275 4.89 -9.58 23.01
C GLU A 275 5.43 -8.18 23.24
N LEU A 276 5.94 -7.56 22.15
CA LEU A 276 6.41 -6.19 22.20
C LEU A 276 5.20 -5.23 22.15
N LYS A 277 5.22 -4.22 23.02
CA LYS A 277 4.18 -3.18 23.03
C LYS A 277 4.35 -2.26 21.84
N SER A 278 3.30 -2.21 20.98
CA SER A 278 3.18 -1.30 19.86
C SER A 278 2.73 0.10 20.27
N LEU A 279 2.71 1.04 19.33
CA LEU A 279 2.17 2.40 19.54
C LEU A 279 0.70 2.36 19.98
N SER A 280 -0.09 1.48 19.37
CA SER A 280 -1.50 1.28 19.72
C SER A 280 -1.68 0.79 21.16
N ASP A 281 -0.83 -0.14 21.61
CA ASP A 281 -0.86 -0.68 22.98
C ASP A 281 -0.44 0.35 24.03
N MET A 282 0.33 1.35 23.63
CA MET A 282 0.68 2.48 24.49
C MET A 282 -0.52 3.38 24.78
N LEU A 283 -1.52 3.43 23.91
CA LEU A 283 -2.68 4.30 24.00
C LEU A 283 -3.93 3.57 24.52
N LYS A 284 -4.20 2.36 24.02
CA LYS A 284 -5.43 1.59 24.30
C LYS A 284 -5.33 0.71 25.55
N GLY A 285 -6.48 0.29 26.06
CA GLY A 285 -6.62 -0.67 27.14
C GLY A 285 -6.38 -0.12 28.56
N LYS A 286 -6.45 -1.01 29.58
CA LYS A 286 -6.29 -0.63 31.01
C LYS A 286 -4.93 -0.04 31.34
N LYS A 287 -3.87 -0.45 30.62
CA LYS A 287 -2.48 -0.02 30.83
C LYS A 287 -2.05 1.10 29.87
N GLY A 288 -2.96 1.53 28.99
CA GLY A 288 -2.70 2.59 28.01
C GLY A 288 -2.73 3.99 28.63
N ARG A 289 -2.21 4.95 27.86
CA ARG A 289 -2.05 6.34 28.29
C ARG A 289 -3.37 7.00 28.68
N PHE A 290 -4.45 6.75 27.93
CA PHE A 290 -5.76 7.33 28.24
C PHE A 290 -6.26 6.94 29.61
N ARG A 291 -6.33 5.63 29.91
CA ARG A 291 -6.92 5.15 31.17
C ARG A 291 -5.98 5.30 32.36
N ARG A 292 -4.67 5.22 32.18
CA ARG A 292 -3.73 5.20 33.28
C ARG A 292 -3.21 6.58 33.66
N ASN A 293 -3.10 7.52 32.70
CA ASN A 293 -2.43 8.79 32.92
C ASN A 293 -3.30 10.01 32.64
N LEU A 294 -4.36 9.89 31.82
CA LEU A 294 -5.22 11.01 31.44
C LEU A 294 -6.57 11.00 32.18
N LEU A 295 -7.30 9.88 32.17
CA LEU A 295 -8.58 9.75 32.89
C LEU A 295 -8.42 9.64 34.41
N GLY A 296 -7.26 9.22 34.87
CA GLY A 296 -6.91 9.15 36.27
C GLY A 296 -5.42 9.19 36.45
N LYS A 297 -4.93 10.03 37.35
CA LYS A 297 -3.50 10.20 37.67
C LYS A 297 -3.28 9.85 39.13
N ARG A 298 -2.10 9.34 39.45
CA ARG A 298 -1.62 9.31 40.83
C ARG A 298 -1.21 10.73 41.18
N VAL A 299 -1.68 11.20 42.30
CA VAL A 299 -1.40 12.57 42.78
C VAL A 299 -0.50 12.52 44.00
N ASP A 300 0.33 13.55 44.17
CA ASP A 300 1.21 13.70 45.31
C ASP A 300 0.39 13.94 46.59
N TYR A 301 0.98 13.69 47.73
CA TYR A 301 0.36 13.88 49.05
C TYR A 301 -0.92 13.04 49.23
N SER A 302 -1.03 11.90 48.58
CA SER A 302 -2.13 11.00 48.70
C SER A 302 -1.68 9.61 49.09
N GLY A 303 -2.54 8.89 49.80
CA GLY A 303 -2.28 7.53 50.24
C GLY A 303 -3.58 6.75 50.36
N ARG A 304 -3.45 5.42 50.46
CA ARG A 304 -4.58 4.50 50.62
C ARG A 304 -4.23 3.45 51.65
N SER A 305 -5.16 3.23 52.58
CA SER A 305 -5.03 2.17 53.61
C SER A 305 -6.34 1.56 53.94
N VAL A 306 -6.33 0.52 54.74
CA VAL A 306 -7.53 -0.14 55.28
C VAL A 306 -8.18 0.76 56.29
N ILE A 307 -9.51 0.90 56.23
CA ILE A 307 -10.30 1.65 57.17
C ILE A 307 -10.75 0.71 58.29
N VAL A 308 -10.53 1.09 59.53
CA VAL A 308 -10.93 0.32 60.72
C VAL A 308 -11.73 1.19 61.66
N ILE A 309 -12.50 0.57 62.56
CA ILE A 309 -13.29 1.25 63.59
C ILE A 309 -12.36 1.91 64.61
N GLY A 310 -12.66 3.18 64.95
CA GLY A 310 -11.97 3.95 65.99
C GLY A 310 -12.91 4.36 67.11
N PRO A 311 -13.21 3.49 68.09
CA PRO A 311 -14.23 3.76 69.10
C PRO A 311 -13.97 4.98 70.00
N LYS A 312 -12.72 5.44 70.02
CA LYS A 312 -12.31 6.64 70.80
C LYS A 312 -12.40 7.93 69.98
N LEU A 313 -12.71 7.86 68.69
CA LEU A 313 -12.80 9.04 67.81
C LEU A 313 -14.22 9.58 67.80
N LYS A 314 -14.35 10.90 67.77
CA LYS A 314 -15.62 11.61 67.56
C LYS A 314 -16.02 11.54 66.09
N LEU A 315 -17.32 11.79 65.77
CA LEU A 315 -17.85 11.71 64.40
C LEU A 315 -17.08 12.58 63.35
N HIS A 316 -16.49 13.67 63.78
CA HIS A 316 -15.74 14.57 62.92
C HIS A 316 -14.23 14.30 62.92
N GLN A 317 -13.77 13.27 63.63
CA GLN A 317 -12.35 12.94 63.77
C GLN A 317 -12.01 11.72 62.92
N CYS A 318 -10.82 11.78 62.31
CA CYS A 318 -10.18 10.71 61.56
C CYS A 318 -8.77 10.44 62.13
N GLY A 319 -8.47 9.16 62.40
CA GLY A 319 -7.15 8.74 62.85
C GLY A 319 -6.29 8.36 61.64
N LEU A 320 -5.12 8.94 61.50
CA LEU A 320 -4.16 8.62 60.47
C LEU A 320 -2.90 7.99 61.13
N PRO A 321 -2.36 6.88 60.61
CA PRO A 321 -1.12 6.31 61.10
C PRO A 321 0.04 7.36 61.00
N LYS A 322 0.78 7.50 62.06
CA LYS A 322 1.89 8.48 62.15
C LYS A 322 2.91 8.30 61.02
N ILE A 323 3.25 7.08 60.67
CA ILE A 323 4.20 6.75 59.60
C ILE A 323 3.68 7.27 58.25
N MET A 324 2.42 7.04 57.94
CA MET A 324 1.81 7.56 56.70
C MET A 324 1.77 9.10 56.69
N ALA A 325 1.41 9.73 57.81
CA ALA A 325 1.37 11.15 57.91
C ALA A 325 2.76 11.79 57.72
N LEU A 326 3.78 11.21 58.32
CA LEU A 326 5.15 11.69 58.18
C LEU A 326 5.66 11.57 56.75
N GLU A 327 5.35 10.47 56.04
CA GLU A 327 5.78 10.31 54.66
C GLU A 327 5.02 11.21 53.68
N LEU A 328 3.72 11.35 53.86
CA LEU A 328 2.90 12.21 53.01
C LEU A 328 3.24 13.71 53.18
N TYR A 329 3.49 14.14 54.41
CA TYR A 329 3.78 15.55 54.73
C TYR A 329 5.25 15.83 54.91
N ARG A 330 6.13 14.95 54.54
CA ARG A 330 7.58 15.07 54.75
C ARG A 330 8.16 16.45 54.33
N PRO A 331 7.88 16.96 53.10
CA PRO A 331 8.42 18.26 52.68
C PRO A 331 7.96 19.41 53.60
N PHE A 332 6.69 19.38 54.04
CA PHE A 332 6.09 20.38 54.89
C PHE A 332 6.67 20.31 56.31
N VAL A 333 6.86 19.11 56.84
CA VAL A 333 7.49 18.89 58.14
C VAL A 333 8.93 19.39 58.14
N ILE A 334 9.70 19.08 57.11
CA ILE A 334 11.09 19.57 56.96
C ILE A 334 11.12 21.08 56.92
N SER A 335 10.27 21.70 56.09
CA SER A 335 10.17 23.14 55.96
C SER A 335 9.86 23.81 57.31
N ARG A 336 8.94 23.27 58.10
CA ARG A 336 8.61 23.79 59.45
C ARG A 336 9.72 23.58 60.44
N LEU A 337 10.42 22.44 60.45
CA LEU A 337 11.57 22.20 61.31
C LEU A 337 12.70 23.19 61.07
N VAL A 338 12.96 23.52 59.80
CA VAL A 338 13.96 24.56 59.46
C VAL A 338 13.46 25.93 59.87
N GLN A 339 12.20 26.27 59.63
CA GLN A 339 11.60 27.57 60.00
C GLN A 339 11.64 27.81 61.52
N TYR A 340 11.44 26.76 62.32
CA TYR A 340 11.46 26.87 63.76
C TYR A 340 12.87 26.65 64.36
N ASN A 341 13.90 26.59 63.54
CA ASN A 341 15.30 26.36 63.94
C ASN A 341 15.55 25.03 64.73
N TYR A 342 14.68 24.02 64.55
CA TYR A 342 14.91 22.68 65.09
C TYR A 342 15.91 21.87 64.26
N ALA A 343 16.13 22.23 63.03
CA ALA A 343 17.11 21.65 62.14
C ALA A 343 17.75 22.75 61.28
N SER A 344 19.05 22.67 61.13
CA SER A 344 19.84 23.64 60.34
C SER A 344 19.94 23.25 58.88
N ASN A 345 19.59 22.04 58.51
CA ASN A 345 19.76 21.49 57.14
C ASN A 345 18.66 20.50 56.78
N VAL A 346 18.42 20.32 55.46
CA VAL A 346 17.43 19.42 54.91
C VAL A 346 17.90 17.96 54.90
N LYS A 347 19.19 17.68 55.11
CA LYS A 347 19.80 16.35 55.11
C LYS A 347 19.69 15.64 56.47
#